data_d5c7216ca356653b2a823b61daa52826
#
_entry.id   d5c7216ca356653b2a823b61daa52826
#
_cell.length_a   1.000
_cell.length_b   1.000
_cell.length_c   1.000
_cell.angle_alpha   90.00
_cell.angle_beta   90.00
_cell.angle_gamma   90.00
#
_symmetry.space_group_name_H-M   'P 1'
#
loop_
_entity.id
_entity.type
_entity.pdbx_description
1 polymer ?
#
loop_
_entity_poly.entity_id
_entity_poly.type
_entity_poly.pdbx_seq_one_letter_code
_entity_poly.pdbx_strand_id
1 'polypeptide(L)'
;MFKSFFPNPRLFFISVVAYAAVCSFIWYGFNEQIGGFLGFDLSSSAPVIGLGHFLTDSFLLFYIYYFACTGLFALVWFRVANHPWQWWSILGSAFILFSTYFSVQVSVAINNWRRPFFDLVQDALKNSAPQSSAEAKIEVPAETVTSISNQLFDLIIIFAEIAFLAIFVYVVTRFFVSHFIFRWRTAMNDYYTAQWEQVRNIEGASQRIQEDTMRFAEIMEGLGVSIVDAVMTLFAFLPVLWALSEYVSELPLVGVIAHPLFVASLVWSVFGTGLLAIVGIKLPGLEFKNQRVEAAFRKELVYGEDDVERAQPPTLKELFANVRKNYFRLYFNYMYFNVARMLYLQADNIFVYILLIPTIAAGAITFGILQQILTAFSQVSNSFQYLVNSWTTIVQLLSVYKRLSSFEAAIKHEPLPAIDQLAT
;
A
#
# COMPACT_ATOMS: atom_id res chain seq x y z
N MET A 1 -3.05 -19.97 -13.92
CA MET A 1 -3.15 -18.76 -13.08
C MET A 1 -2.52 -17.55 -13.78
N PHE A 2 -1.20 -17.31 -13.69
CA PHE A 2 -0.60 -16.18 -14.41
C PHE A 2 -0.60 -16.34 -15.94
N LYS A 3 -0.39 -17.57 -16.47
CA LYS A 3 -0.43 -17.86 -17.91
C LYS A 3 -1.81 -17.65 -18.54
N SER A 4 -2.89 -17.72 -17.76
CA SER A 4 -4.22 -17.49 -18.28
C SER A 4 -4.50 -16.02 -18.61
N PHE A 5 -3.75 -15.08 -18.00
CA PHE A 5 -4.02 -13.65 -18.11
C PHE A 5 -2.85 -12.84 -18.68
N PHE A 6 -1.60 -13.21 -18.34
CA PHE A 6 -0.39 -12.53 -18.80
C PHE A 6 0.33 -13.30 -19.90
N PRO A 7 0.79 -12.62 -20.96
CA PRO A 7 1.61 -13.26 -22.00
C PRO A 7 2.98 -13.64 -21.43
N ASN A 8 3.35 -14.93 -21.52
CA ASN A 8 4.64 -15.43 -21.02
C ASN A 8 5.05 -14.88 -19.64
N PRO A 9 4.34 -15.22 -18.54
CA PRO A 9 4.43 -14.48 -17.26
C PRO A 9 5.85 -14.28 -16.72
N ARG A 10 6.74 -15.28 -16.84
CA ARG A 10 8.13 -15.17 -16.35
C ARG A 10 8.89 -14.08 -17.09
N LEU A 11 8.86 -14.08 -18.41
CA LEU A 11 9.52 -13.07 -19.23
C LEU A 11 8.83 -11.69 -19.07
N PHE A 12 7.50 -11.69 -18.99
CA PHE A 12 6.72 -10.48 -18.80
C PHE A 12 7.13 -9.76 -17.52
N PHE A 13 7.06 -10.40 -16.36
CA PHE A 13 7.40 -9.75 -15.09
C PHE A 13 8.86 -9.34 -14.97
N ILE A 14 9.80 -10.17 -15.47
CA ILE A 14 11.22 -9.79 -15.53
C ILE A 14 11.40 -8.55 -16.42
N SER A 15 10.77 -8.52 -17.59
CA SER A 15 10.85 -7.37 -18.50
C SER A 15 10.20 -6.11 -17.90
N VAL A 16 9.08 -6.23 -17.19
CA VAL A 16 8.45 -5.10 -16.48
C VAL A 16 9.42 -4.50 -15.47
N VAL A 17 10.04 -5.34 -14.62
CA VAL A 17 10.98 -4.85 -13.60
C VAL A 17 12.21 -4.21 -14.24
N ALA A 18 12.82 -4.88 -15.23
CA ALA A 18 14.00 -4.35 -15.93
C ALA A 18 13.67 -3.04 -16.67
N TYR A 19 12.53 -3.00 -17.38
CA TYR A 19 12.10 -1.82 -18.12
C TYR A 19 11.76 -0.66 -17.18
N ALA A 20 11.04 -0.92 -16.09
CA ALA A 20 10.75 0.10 -15.07
C ALA A 20 12.03 0.66 -14.45
N ALA A 21 13.04 -0.19 -14.16
CA ALA A 21 14.32 0.28 -13.65
C ALA A 21 15.05 1.19 -14.66
N VAL A 22 15.05 0.82 -15.94
CA VAL A 22 15.64 1.65 -17.01
C VAL A 22 14.89 2.98 -17.15
N CYS A 23 13.55 2.95 -17.19
CA CYS A 23 12.75 4.18 -17.26
C CYS A 23 12.96 5.08 -16.03
N SER A 24 13.05 4.49 -14.83
CA SER A 24 13.35 5.26 -13.62
C SER A 24 14.75 5.87 -13.67
N PHE A 25 15.76 5.12 -14.11
CA PHE A 25 17.12 5.64 -14.26
C PHE A 25 17.17 6.80 -15.28
N ILE A 26 16.50 6.67 -16.41
CA ILE A 26 16.41 7.75 -17.42
C ILE A 26 15.68 8.97 -16.81
N TRP A 27 14.58 8.76 -16.10
CA TRP A 27 13.85 9.85 -15.47
C TRP A 27 14.71 10.62 -14.47
N TYR A 28 15.33 9.92 -13.50
CA TYR A 28 16.13 10.59 -12.48
C TYR A 28 17.45 11.19 -12.99
N GLY A 29 18.01 10.64 -14.08
CA GLY A 29 19.26 11.13 -14.63
C GLY A 29 19.12 12.22 -15.71
N PHE A 30 17.97 12.26 -16.40
CA PHE A 30 17.84 13.06 -17.64
C PHE A 30 16.54 13.86 -17.75
N ASN A 31 15.71 13.92 -16.71
CA ASN A 31 14.42 14.63 -16.76
C ASN A 31 14.57 16.12 -17.12
N GLU A 32 15.59 16.82 -16.58
CA GLU A 32 15.85 18.23 -16.90
C GLU A 32 16.21 18.44 -18.38
N GLN A 33 17.03 17.54 -18.93
CA GLN A 33 17.43 17.58 -20.33
C GLN A 33 16.26 17.29 -21.27
N ILE A 34 15.45 16.29 -20.91
CA ILE A 34 14.24 15.94 -21.67
C ILE A 34 13.22 17.07 -21.57
N GLY A 35 13.04 17.68 -20.39
CA GLY A 35 12.16 18.83 -20.18
C GLY A 35 12.60 20.04 -21.02
N GLY A 36 13.87 20.38 -20.95
CA GLY A 36 14.43 21.48 -21.75
C GLY A 36 14.28 21.27 -23.26
N PHE A 37 14.45 20.03 -23.75
CA PHE A 37 14.21 19.69 -25.15
C PHE A 37 12.73 19.85 -25.58
N LEU A 38 11.81 19.52 -24.67
CA LEU A 38 10.36 19.62 -24.93
C LEU A 38 9.78 21.01 -24.60
N GLY A 39 10.60 21.94 -24.08
CA GLY A 39 10.19 23.30 -23.75
C GLY A 39 9.51 23.44 -22.37
N PHE A 40 9.69 22.49 -21.47
CA PHE A 40 9.20 22.54 -20.08
C PHE A 40 10.24 23.19 -19.16
N ASP A 41 9.79 24.08 -18.27
CA ASP A 41 10.66 24.72 -17.27
C ASP A 41 10.54 23.95 -15.92
N LEU A 42 11.59 23.20 -15.59
CA LEU A 42 11.69 22.42 -14.35
C LEU A 42 12.40 23.18 -13.21
N SER A 43 12.79 24.43 -13.44
CA SER A 43 13.59 25.23 -12.49
C SER A 43 12.79 25.77 -11.31
N SER A 44 11.44 25.74 -11.35
CA SER A 44 10.60 26.25 -10.28
C SER A 44 10.61 25.31 -9.07
N SER A 45 11.25 25.73 -7.97
CA SER A 45 11.42 24.95 -6.75
C SER A 45 10.28 25.08 -5.73
N ALA A 46 9.38 26.05 -5.90
CA ALA A 46 8.29 26.28 -4.93
C ALA A 46 7.14 25.27 -5.14
N PRO A 47 6.69 24.56 -4.10
CA PRO A 47 5.56 23.64 -4.22
C PRO A 47 4.27 24.43 -4.52
N VAL A 48 3.63 24.11 -5.64
CA VAL A 48 2.33 24.68 -6.01
C VAL A 48 1.24 24.07 -5.14
N ILE A 49 0.39 24.92 -4.55
CA ILE A 49 -0.70 24.51 -3.68
C ILE A 49 -2.00 24.42 -4.49
N GLY A 50 -2.79 23.36 -4.25
CA GLY A 50 -4.05 23.17 -4.95
C GLY A 50 -3.92 22.30 -6.21
N LEU A 51 -4.97 22.34 -7.05
CA LEU A 51 -5.05 21.55 -8.28
C LEU A 51 -3.98 21.90 -9.31
N GLY A 52 -3.44 23.13 -9.26
CA GLY A 52 -2.32 23.56 -10.09
C GLY A 52 -1.08 22.68 -9.96
N HIS A 53 -0.90 21.99 -8.82
CA HIS A 53 0.17 21.04 -8.61
C HIS A 53 0.24 19.96 -9.70
N PHE A 54 -0.91 19.45 -10.15
CA PHE A 54 -1.00 18.40 -11.17
C PHE A 54 -0.86 18.93 -12.62
N LEU A 55 -0.81 20.24 -12.79
CA LEU A 55 -0.66 20.91 -14.08
C LEU A 55 0.71 21.60 -14.23
N THR A 56 1.61 21.40 -13.28
CA THR A 56 2.98 21.92 -13.38
C THR A 56 3.73 21.26 -14.53
N ASP A 57 4.72 21.96 -15.08
CA ASP A 57 5.56 21.46 -16.15
C ASP A 57 6.20 20.10 -15.82
N SER A 58 6.61 19.92 -14.57
CA SER A 58 7.14 18.65 -14.06
C SER A 58 6.13 17.49 -14.16
N PHE A 59 4.85 17.73 -13.80
CA PHE A 59 3.80 16.71 -13.91
C PHE A 59 3.39 16.45 -15.35
N LEU A 60 3.27 17.50 -16.18
CA LEU A 60 2.94 17.35 -17.61
C LEU A 60 4.03 16.53 -18.32
N LEU A 61 5.29 16.83 -18.05
CA LEU A 61 6.42 16.07 -18.57
C LEU A 61 6.37 14.61 -18.11
N PHE A 62 6.06 14.37 -16.80
CA PHE A 62 5.93 13.03 -16.26
C PHE A 62 4.80 12.24 -16.94
N TYR A 63 3.64 12.85 -17.21
CA TYR A 63 2.55 12.18 -17.92
C TYR A 63 2.97 11.78 -19.34
N ILE A 64 3.57 12.69 -20.10
CA ILE A 64 4.05 12.40 -21.45
C ILE A 64 5.06 11.25 -21.40
N TYR A 65 6.03 11.33 -20.50
CA TYR A 65 7.05 10.30 -20.32
C TYR A 65 6.44 8.95 -19.95
N TYR A 66 5.55 8.90 -18.95
CA TYR A 66 4.91 7.68 -18.50
C TYR A 66 4.10 7.01 -19.61
N PHE A 67 3.27 7.77 -20.32
CA PHE A 67 2.45 7.21 -21.40
C PHE A 67 3.28 6.80 -22.61
N ALA A 68 4.36 7.51 -22.93
CA ALA A 68 5.30 7.12 -23.98
C ALA A 68 6.02 5.80 -23.64
N CYS A 69 6.55 5.67 -22.42
CA CYS A 69 7.18 4.44 -21.94
C CYS A 69 6.19 3.28 -21.91
N THR A 70 4.99 3.49 -21.40
CA THR A 70 3.93 2.47 -21.36
C THR A 70 3.51 2.05 -22.77
N GLY A 71 3.32 3.00 -23.68
CA GLY A 71 2.98 2.75 -25.09
C GLY A 71 4.04 1.93 -25.80
N LEU A 72 5.32 2.27 -25.60
CA LEU A 72 6.44 1.53 -26.18
C LEU A 72 6.49 0.09 -25.64
N PHE A 73 6.35 -0.09 -24.31
CA PHE A 73 6.32 -1.42 -23.70
C PHE A 73 5.15 -2.26 -24.22
N ALA A 74 3.96 -1.66 -24.32
CA ALA A 74 2.78 -2.33 -24.85
C ALA A 74 2.95 -2.73 -26.32
N LEU A 75 3.49 -1.85 -27.15
CA LEU A 75 3.76 -2.13 -28.57
C LEU A 75 4.71 -3.32 -28.76
N VAL A 76 5.77 -3.40 -27.96
CA VAL A 76 6.72 -4.51 -28.00
C VAL A 76 6.01 -5.81 -27.61
N TRP A 77 5.26 -5.81 -26.50
CA TRP A 77 4.60 -7.03 -26.03
C TRP A 77 3.47 -7.48 -26.94
N PHE A 78 2.71 -6.57 -27.54
CA PHE A 78 1.67 -6.93 -28.52
C PHE A 78 2.22 -7.58 -29.78
N ARG A 79 3.52 -7.38 -30.08
CA ARG A 79 4.19 -8.03 -31.20
C ARG A 79 4.91 -9.32 -30.81
N VAL A 80 5.43 -9.41 -29.58
CA VAL A 80 6.19 -10.56 -29.08
C VAL A 80 5.27 -11.73 -28.75
N ALA A 81 4.12 -11.47 -28.14
CA ALA A 81 3.22 -12.53 -27.71
C ALA A 81 1.75 -12.09 -27.83
N ASN A 82 1.02 -12.74 -28.75
CA ASN A 82 -0.41 -12.51 -28.85
C ASN A 82 -1.15 -13.28 -27.75
N HIS A 83 -1.93 -12.58 -26.92
CA HIS A 83 -2.68 -13.16 -25.82
C HIS A 83 -4.10 -12.56 -25.75
N PRO A 84 -5.17 -13.34 -25.55
CA PRO A 84 -6.55 -12.84 -25.53
C PRO A 84 -6.77 -11.69 -24.54
N TRP A 85 -6.06 -11.72 -23.40
CA TRP A 85 -6.18 -10.76 -22.30
C TRP A 85 -5.08 -9.67 -22.31
N GLN A 86 -4.27 -9.55 -23.37
CA GLN A 86 -3.10 -8.65 -23.39
C GLN A 86 -3.44 -7.18 -23.17
N TRP A 87 -4.59 -6.70 -23.66
CA TRP A 87 -5.04 -5.34 -23.40
C TRP A 87 -5.24 -5.06 -21.91
N TRP A 88 -5.90 -6.00 -21.23
CA TRP A 88 -6.13 -5.88 -19.80
C TRP A 88 -4.86 -6.12 -18.99
N SER A 89 -4.12 -7.16 -19.26
CA SER A 89 -2.93 -7.49 -18.49
C SER A 89 -1.79 -6.49 -18.65
N ILE A 90 -1.66 -5.80 -19.79
CA ILE A 90 -0.59 -4.84 -20.04
C ILE A 90 -1.09 -3.42 -19.73
N LEU A 91 -2.06 -2.92 -20.49
CA LEU A 91 -2.54 -1.55 -20.32
C LEU A 91 -3.34 -1.37 -19.03
N GLY A 92 -4.11 -2.39 -18.64
CA GLY A 92 -4.84 -2.36 -17.37
C GLY A 92 -3.90 -2.31 -16.16
N SER A 93 -2.80 -3.09 -16.17
CA SER A 93 -1.78 -3.00 -15.11
C SER A 93 -1.10 -1.64 -15.09
N ALA A 94 -0.76 -1.09 -16.25
CA ALA A 94 -0.20 0.26 -16.36
C ALA A 94 -1.17 1.32 -15.83
N PHE A 95 -2.46 1.22 -16.13
CA PHE A 95 -3.46 2.14 -15.59
C PHE A 95 -3.56 2.06 -14.05
N ILE A 96 -3.51 0.86 -13.48
CA ILE A 96 -3.50 0.68 -12.01
C ILE A 96 -2.26 1.34 -11.41
N LEU A 97 -1.08 1.13 -12.00
CA LEU A 97 0.16 1.76 -11.53
C LEU A 97 0.08 3.29 -11.61
N PHE A 98 -0.42 3.82 -12.72
CA PHE A 98 -0.59 5.26 -12.90
C PHE A 98 -1.56 5.86 -11.90
N SER A 99 -2.75 5.26 -11.76
CA SER A 99 -3.79 5.77 -10.85
C SER A 99 -3.36 5.67 -9.38
N THR A 100 -2.61 4.62 -9.01
CA THR A 100 -2.03 4.49 -7.66
C THR A 100 -0.96 5.57 -7.43
N TYR A 101 -0.05 5.78 -8.39
CA TYR A 101 0.93 6.87 -8.31
C TYR A 101 0.24 8.23 -8.18
N PHE A 102 -0.79 8.48 -8.99
CA PHE A 102 -1.55 9.74 -8.95
C PHE A 102 -2.24 9.93 -7.59
N SER A 103 -2.82 8.88 -7.02
CA SER A 103 -3.41 8.90 -5.67
C SER A 103 -2.39 9.29 -4.60
N VAL A 104 -1.17 8.75 -4.70
CA VAL A 104 -0.08 9.11 -3.79
C VAL A 104 0.34 10.57 -3.96
N GLN A 105 0.38 11.08 -5.20
CA GLN A 105 0.68 12.50 -5.46
C GLN A 105 -0.41 13.43 -4.92
N VAL A 106 -1.67 12.99 -4.90
CA VAL A 106 -2.74 13.73 -4.21
C VAL A 106 -2.44 13.83 -2.70
N SER A 107 -1.92 12.76 -2.09
CA SER A 107 -1.50 12.78 -0.68
C SER A 107 -0.32 13.75 -0.44
N VAL A 108 0.61 13.86 -1.39
CA VAL A 108 1.70 14.85 -1.36
C VAL A 108 1.14 16.28 -1.49
N ALA A 109 0.19 16.51 -2.39
CA ALA A 109 -0.47 17.81 -2.54
C ALA A 109 -1.19 18.25 -1.26
N ILE A 110 -1.88 17.32 -0.58
CA ILE A 110 -2.49 17.58 0.73
C ILE A 110 -1.41 17.90 1.78
N ASN A 111 -0.28 17.20 1.74
CA ASN A 111 0.83 17.48 2.66
C ASN A 111 1.41 18.88 2.42
N ASN A 112 1.54 19.33 1.17
CA ASN A 112 1.99 20.67 0.83
C ASN A 112 0.99 21.77 1.26
N TRP A 113 -0.31 21.50 1.14
CA TRP A 113 -1.37 22.39 1.60
C TRP A 113 -1.34 22.62 3.13
N ARG A 114 -0.91 21.63 3.92
CA ARG A 114 -0.85 21.75 5.39
C ARG A 114 -0.01 22.92 5.85
N ARG A 115 1.12 23.17 5.21
CA ARG A 115 2.05 24.23 5.63
C ARG A 115 1.41 25.60 5.65
N PRO A 116 0.92 26.19 4.55
CA PRO A 116 0.31 27.51 4.57
C PRO A 116 -0.94 27.59 5.45
N PHE A 117 -1.74 26.52 5.51
CA PHE A 117 -2.93 26.52 6.34
C PHE A 117 -2.58 26.61 7.84
N PHE A 118 -1.69 25.76 8.32
CA PHE A 118 -1.32 25.73 9.73
C PHE A 118 -0.41 26.89 10.13
N ASP A 119 0.36 27.47 9.21
CA ASP A 119 1.11 28.70 9.45
C ASP A 119 0.16 29.89 9.65
N LEU A 120 -0.87 30.00 8.80
CA LEU A 120 -1.89 31.03 8.95
C LEU A 120 -2.71 30.86 10.24
N VAL A 121 -3.03 29.63 10.62
CA VAL A 121 -3.68 29.34 11.92
C VAL A 121 -2.78 29.76 13.07
N GLN A 122 -1.47 29.49 13.01
CA GLN A 122 -0.51 29.90 14.03
C GLN A 122 -0.47 31.42 14.16
N ASP A 123 -0.43 32.12 13.05
CA ASP A 123 -0.38 33.60 13.04
C ASP A 123 -1.69 34.21 13.58
N ALA A 124 -2.84 33.63 13.23
CA ALA A 124 -4.13 34.04 13.78
C ALA A 124 -4.17 33.88 15.31
N LEU A 125 -3.66 32.74 15.82
CA LEU A 125 -3.63 32.47 17.27
C LEU A 125 -2.64 33.37 18.02
N LYS A 126 -1.48 33.69 17.44
CA LYS A 126 -0.50 34.59 18.01
C LYS A 126 -1.07 36.00 18.13
N ASN A 127 -1.77 36.48 17.10
CA ASN A 127 -2.41 37.79 17.08
C ASN A 127 -3.62 37.90 18.04
N SER A 128 -4.20 36.76 18.42
CA SER A 128 -5.34 36.68 19.34
C SER A 128 -4.95 36.39 20.78
N ALA A 129 -3.67 36.04 21.05
CA ALA A 129 -3.23 35.75 22.42
C ALA A 129 -3.21 36.99 23.29
N PRO A 130 -3.87 36.99 24.48
CA PRO A 130 -3.75 38.10 25.41
C PRO A 130 -2.31 38.18 25.89
N GLN A 131 -1.61 39.27 25.57
CA GLN A 131 -0.36 39.58 26.24
C GLN A 131 -0.65 39.70 27.73
N SER A 132 0.06 38.93 28.54
CA SER A 132 -0.14 38.79 29.99
C SER A 132 0.26 40.06 30.73
N SER A 133 -0.55 41.09 30.65
CA SER A 133 -0.60 42.23 31.52
C SER A 133 -2.01 42.85 31.43
N ALA A 134 -2.62 43.06 32.58
CA ALA A 134 -4.04 43.29 32.83
C ALA A 134 -4.65 44.57 32.23
N GLU A 135 -4.13 45.18 31.17
CA GLU A 135 -4.61 46.50 30.71
C GLU A 135 -4.59 46.81 29.20
N ALA A 136 -4.48 45.86 28.31
CA ALA A 136 -4.76 46.15 26.90
C ALA A 136 -5.34 44.93 26.17
N LYS A 137 -6.65 44.87 26.02
CA LYS A 137 -7.24 44.19 24.86
C LYS A 137 -6.74 44.94 23.62
N ILE A 138 -5.72 44.42 22.98
CA ILE A 138 -5.38 44.84 21.61
C ILE A 138 -6.57 44.35 20.77
N GLU A 139 -7.50 45.27 20.46
CA GLU A 139 -8.52 45.00 19.47
C GLU A 139 -7.81 44.78 18.14
N VAL A 140 -7.74 43.53 17.68
CA VAL A 140 -7.26 43.22 16.35
C VAL A 140 -8.14 43.97 15.36
N PRO A 141 -7.59 44.81 14.45
CA PRO A 141 -8.40 45.56 13.52
C PRO A 141 -9.36 44.64 12.76
N ALA A 142 -10.63 45.04 12.63
CA ALA A 142 -11.66 44.24 11.96
C ALA A 142 -11.26 43.84 10.53
N GLU A 143 -10.50 44.69 9.84
CA GLU A 143 -9.94 44.41 8.52
C GLU A 143 -8.95 43.24 8.54
N THR A 144 -8.09 43.14 9.56
CA THR A 144 -7.14 42.02 9.74
C THR A 144 -7.87 40.73 10.02
N VAL A 145 -8.88 40.73 10.88
CA VAL A 145 -9.71 39.53 11.15
C VAL A 145 -10.42 39.07 9.90
N THR A 146 -10.99 39.98 9.13
CA THR A 146 -11.67 39.67 7.86
C THR A 146 -10.71 39.12 6.82
N SER A 147 -9.51 39.70 6.71
CA SER A 147 -8.47 39.23 5.78
C SER A 147 -7.99 37.81 6.11
N ILE A 148 -7.66 37.54 7.38
CA ILE A 148 -7.24 36.18 7.81
C ILE A 148 -8.36 35.18 7.61
N SER A 149 -9.62 35.55 7.94
CA SER A 149 -10.77 34.66 7.74
C SER A 149 -10.96 34.31 6.28
N ASN A 150 -10.86 35.27 5.36
CA ASN A 150 -10.96 35.02 3.93
C ASN A 150 -9.86 34.10 3.44
N GLN A 151 -8.60 34.32 3.83
CA GLN A 151 -7.48 33.45 3.47
C GLN A 151 -7.65 32.03 3.99
N LEU A 152 -8.19 31.83 5.21
CA LEU A 152 -8.50 30.51 5.74
C LEU A 152 -9.59 29.81 4.92
N PHE A 153 -10.66 30.55 4.56
CA PHE A 153 -11.71 30.01 3.69
C PHE A 153 -11.16 29.62 2.30
N ASP A 154 -10.30 30.44 1.70
CA ASP A 154 -9.66 30.13 0.42
C ASP A 154 -8.85 28.84 0.49
N LEU A 155 -8.06 28.67 1.57
CA LEU A 155 -7.30 27.44 1.79
C LEU A 155 -8.20 26.21 2.03
N ILE A 156 -9.35 26.39 2.70
CA ILE A 156 -10.34 25.31 2.87
C ILE A 156 -10.96 24.93 1.53
N ILE A 157 -11.27 25.91 0.67
CA ILE A 157 -11.78 25.64 -0.68
C ILE A 157 -10.74 24.85 -1.50
N ILE A 158 -9.49 25.27 -1.47
CA ILE A 158 -8.38 24.55 -2.14
C ILE A 158 -8.29 23.11 -1.62
N PHE A 159 -8.41 22.90 -0.31
CA PHE A 159 -8.45 21.56 0.26
C PHE A 159 -9.64 20.73 -0.25
N ALA A 160 -10.82 21.35 -0.31
CA ALA A 160 -12.02 20.69 -0.82
C ALA A 160 -11.85 20.26 -2.29
N GLU A 161 -11.25 21.09 -3.13
CA GLU A 161 -10.93 20.74 -4.52
C GLU A 161 -10.00 19.54 -4.62
N ILE A 162 -8.91 19.52 -3.82
CA ILE A 162 -7.99 18.37 -3.76
C ILE A 162 -8.72 17.14 -3.23
N ALA A 163 -9.57 17.29 -2.21
CA ALA A 163 -10.32 16.18 -1.63
C ALA A 163 -11.34 15.59 -2.62
N PHE A 164 -12.03 16.42 -3.41
CA PHE A 164 -12.90 15.93 -4.49
C PHE A 164 -12.12 15.15 -5.55
N LEU A 165 -10.96 15.65 -5.95
CA LEU A 165 -10.07 14.92 -6.86
C LEU A 165 -9.62 13.59 -6.25
N ALA A 166 -9.24 13.58 -4.96
CA ALA A 166 -8.87 12.36 -4.24
C ALA A 166 -9.99 11.32 -4.26
N ILE A 167 -11.22 11.73 -3.94
CA ILE A 167 -12.40 10.87 -3.95
C ILE A 167 -12.65 10.32 -5.36
N PHE A 168 -12.60 11.17 -6.39
CA PHE A 168 -12.80 10.76 -7.77
C PHE A 168 -11.76 9.70 -8.19
N VAL A 169 -10.48 9.97 -7.97
CA VAL A 169 -9.39 9.04 -8.30
C VAL A 169 -9.55 7.73 -7.55
N TYR A 170 -9.85 7.79 -6.25
CA TYR A 170 -10.07 6.59 -5.43
C TYR A 170 -11.22 5.73 -5.97
N VAL A 171 -12.37 6.33 -6.26
CA VAL A 171 -13.55 5.60 -6.75
C VAL A 171 -13.28 4.98 -8.12
N VAL A 172 -12.68 5.74 -9.05
CA VAL A 172 -12.33 5.24 -10.39
C VAL A 172 -11.32 4.12 -10.30
N THR A 173 -10.27 4.29 -9.50
CA THR A 173 -9.24 3.26 -9.30
C THR A 173 -9.85 1.99 -8.71
N ARG A 174 -10.67 2.12 -7.66
CA ARG A 174 -11.31 0.96 -7.01
C ARG A 174 -12.24 0.21 -7.98
N PHE A 175 -13.06 0.94 -8.71
CA PHE A 175 -13.94 0.37 -9.73
C PHE A 175 -13.14 -0.37 -10.81
N PHE A 176 -12.08 0.24 -11.32
CA PHE A 176 -11.24 -0.37 -12.34
C PHE A 176 -10.50 -1.62 -11.84
N VAL A 177 -9.96 -1.56 -10.63
CA VAL A 177 -9.27 -2.70 -9.99
C VAL A 177 -10.21 -3.88 -9.84
N SER A 178 -11.43 -3.68 -9.32
CA SER A 178 -12.42 -4.77 -9.19
C SER A 178 -12.74 -5.40 -10.54
N HIS A 179 -12.91 -4.59 -11.60
CA HIS A 179 -13.10 -5.09 -12.96
C HIS A 179 -11.89 -5.83 -13.53
N PHE A 180 -10.68 -5.33 -13.27
CA PHE A 180 -9.43 -5.95 -13.70
C PHE A 180 -9.26 -7.33 -13.05
N ILE A 181 -9.45 -7.41 -11.75
CA ILE A 181 -9.30 -8.65 -10.98
C ILE A 181 -10.36 -9.68 -11.36
N PHE A 182 -11.60 -9.25 -11.57
CA PHE A 182 -12.65 -10.16 -12.01
C PHE A 182 -12.38 -10.73 -13.43
N ARG A 183 -11.82 -9.93 -14.33
CA ARG A 183 -11.36 -10.41 -15.65
C ARG A 183 -10.21 -11.40 -15.54
N TRP A 184 -9.30 -11.17 -14.61
CA TRP A 184 -8.25 -12.16 -14.34
C TRP A 184 -8.84 -13.48 -13.83
N ARG A 185 -9.82 -13.41 -12.93
CA ARG A 185 -10.58 -14.59 -12.48
C ARG A 185 -11.32 -15.27 -13.65
N THR A 186 -11.93 -14.51 -14.55
CA THR A 186 -12.56 -15.04 -15.75
C THR A 186 -11.56 -15.79 -16.62
N ALA A 187 -10.40 -15.19 -16.87
CA ALA A 187 -9.33 -15.84 -17.63
C ALA A 187 -8.83 -17.14 -16.99
N MET A 188 -8.75 -17.20 -15.65
CA MET A 188 -8.42 -18.44 -14.93
C MET A 188 -9.54 -19.49 -15.10
N ASN A 189 -10.79 -19.07 -14.92
CA ASN A 189 -11.95 -19.95 -15.10
C ASN A 189 -11.97 -20.56 -16.52
N ASP A 190 -11.85 -19.73 -17.54
CA ASP A 190 -11.85 -20.20 -18.94
C ASP A 190 -10.70 -21.17 -19.21
N TYR A 191 -9.52 -20.88 -18.69
CA TYR A 191 -8.35 -21.73 -18.82
C TYR A 191 -8.55 -23.10 -18.16
N TYR A 192 -9.09 -23.17 -16.95
CA TYR A 192 -9.26 -24.43 -16.23
C TYR A 192 -10.47 -25.23 -16.72
N THR A 193 -11.56 -24.57 -17.07
CA THR A 193 -12.76 -25.24 -17.59
C THR A 193 -12.54 -25.81 -18.98
N ALA A 194 -11.69 -25.20 -19.82
CA ALA A 194 -11.29 -25.76 -21.09
C ALA A 194 -10.57 -27.12 -20.97
N GLN A 195 -9.99 -27.40 -19.79
CA GLN A 195 -9.27 -28.65 -19.51
C GLN A 195 -10.03 -29.54 -18.51
N TRP A 196 -11.33 -29.27 -18.30
CA TRP A 196 -12.13 -29.96 -17.29
C TRP A 196 -12.11 -31.50 -17.42
N GLU A 197 -12.17 -32.04 -18.62
CA GLU A 197 -12.15 -33.49 -18.85
C GLU A 197 -10.88 -34.17 -18.31
N GLN A 198 -9.75 -33.46 -18.33
CA GLN A 198 -8.46 -33.98 -17.86
C GLN A 198 -8.31 -33.89 -16.35
N VAL A 199 -8.96 -32.89 -15.71
CA VAL A 199 -8.74 -32.57 -14.31
C VAL A 199 -9.88 -32.94 -13.39
N ARG A 200 -11.07 -33.27 -13.91
CA ARG A 200 -12.27 -33.59 -13.11
C ARG A 200 -12.07 -34.74 -12.11
N ASN A 201 -11.13 -35.65 -12.38
CA ASN A 201 -10.81 -36.77 -11.53
C ASN A 201 -9.77 -36.45 -10.43
N ILE A 202 -9.21 -35.24 -10.43
CA ILE A 202 -8.30 -34.80 -9.38
C ILE A 202 -9.13 -34.42 -8.16
N GLU A 203 -8.77 -34.92 -6.98
CA GLU A 203 -9.44 -34.60 -5.74
C GLU A 203 -9.48 -33.06 -5.51
N GLY A 204 -10.70 -32.54 -5.29
CA GLY A 204 -10.92 -31.12 -5.08
C GLY A 204 -10.82 -30.24 -6.33
N ALA A 205 -10.89 -30.78 -7.54
CA ALA A 205 -10.83 -30.00 -8.80
C ALA A 205 -11.89 -28.90 -8.86
N SER A 206 -13.14 -29.17 -8.48
CA SER A 206 -14.24 -28.21 -8.44
C SER A 206 -13.95 -27.07 -7.44
N GLN A 207 -13.45 -27.39 -6.27
CA GLN A 207 -13.05 -26.43 -5.26
C GLN A 207 -11.93 -25.52 -5.76
N ARG A 208 -10.93 -26.07 -6.48
CA ARG A 208 -9.83 -25.28 -7.04
C ARG A 208 -10.29 -24.28 -8.09
N ILE A 209 -11.19 -24.71 -8.98
CA ILE A 209 -11.72 -23.83 -10.03
C ILE A 209 -12.63 -22.75 -9.44
N GLN A 210 -13.48 -23.08 -8.48
CA GLN A 210 -14.49 -22.16 -7.97
C GLN A 210 -13.95 -21.35 -6.76
N GLU A 211 -13.48 -22.02 -5.70
CA GLU A 211 -13.13 -21.37 -4.43
C GLU A 211 -11.71 -20.78 -4.47
N ASP A 212 -10.71 -21.54 -4.93
CA ASP A 212 -9.31 -21.06 -4.90
C ASP A 212 -9.08 -19.91 -5.88
N THR A 213 -9.73 -19.91 -7.06
CA THR A 213 -9.64 -18.75 -7.99
C THR A 213 -10.35 -17.52 -7.43
N MET A 214 -11.47 -17.70 -6.72
CA MET A 214 -12.18 -16.61 -6.05
C MET A 214 -11.31 -16.02 -4.94
N ARG A 215 -10.77 -16.85 -4.05
CA ARG A 215 -9.89 -16.41 -2.96
C ARG A 215 -8.62 -15.71 -3.46
N PHE A 216 -8.02 -16.25 -4.53
CA PHE A 216 -6.88 -15.60 -5.18
C PHE A 216 -7.25 -14.19 -5.66
N ALA A 217 -8.38 -14.06 -6.35
CA ALA A 217 -8.85 -12.78 -6.85
C ALA A 217 -9.10 -11.77 -5.71
N GLU A 218 -9.84 -12.17 -4.68
CA GLU A 218 -10.14 -11.33 -3.51
C GLU A 218 -8.87 -10.84 -2.80
N ILE A 219 -7.91 -11.74 -2.58
CA ILE A 219 -6.63 -11.37 -1.95
C ILE A 219 -5.83 -10.43 -2.85
N MET A 220 -5.76 -10.68 -4.15
CA MET A 220 -5.04 -9.82 -5.08
C MET A 220 -5.69 -8.44 -5.23
N GLU A 221 -7.01 -8.33 -5.14
CA GLU A 221 -7.72 -7.05 -5.16
C GLU A 221 -7.32 -6.16 -3.97
N GLY A 222 -7.23 -6.73 -2.77
CA GLY A 222 -6.84 -6.00 -1.57
C GLY A 222 -5.32 -5.83 -1.43
N LEU A 223 -4.61 -6.95 -1.30
CA LEU A 223 -3.19 -6.98 -0.97
C LEU A 223 -2.32 -6.44 -2.11
N GLY A 224 -2.62 -6.84 -3.36
CA GLY A 224 -1.77 -6.49 -4.51
C GLY A 224 -1.71 -4.99 -4.74
N VAL A 225 -2.86 -4.32 -4.75
CA VAL A 225 -2.94 -2.86 -4.93
C VAL A 225 -2.31 -2.13 -3.76
N SER A 226 -2.57 -2.57 -2.53
CA SER A 226 -2.03 -1.90 -1.34
C SER A 226 -0.51 -2.06 -1.18
N ILE A 227 0.10 -3.15 -1.68
CA ILE A 227 1.57 -3.26 -1.75
C ILE A 227 2.12 -2.23 -2.73
N VAL A 228 1.50 -2.09 -3.90
CA VAL A 228 1.91 -1.07 -4.88
C VAL A 228 1.77 0.33 -4.30
N ASP A 229 0.67 0.63 -3.63
CA ASP A 229 0.43 1.90 -2.95
C ASP A 229 1.50 2.19 -1.88
N ALA A 230 1.81 1.23 -1.01
CA ALA A 230 2.85 1.37 0.01
C ALA A 230 4.24 1.66 -0.61
N VAL A 231 4.61 0.96 -1.69
CA VAL A 231 5.87 1.19 -2.40
C VAL A 231 5.89 2.58 -3.05
N MET A 232 4.82 2.97 -3.74
CA MET A 232 4.72 4.29 -4.37
C MET A 232 4.73 5.42 -3.33
N THR A 233 4.10 5.21 -2.18
CA THR A 233 4.13 6.16 -1.05
C THR A 233 5.54 6.36 -0.52
N LEU A 234 6.34 5.29 -0.37
CA LEU A 234 7.76 5.43 0.01
C LEU A 234 8.53 6.25 -1.01
N PHE A 235 8.39 5.98 -2.30
CA PHE A 235 9.06 6.74 -3.36
C PHE A 235 8.65 8.22 -3.40
N ALA A 236 7.43 8.56 -3.00
CA ALA A 236 6.96 9.94 -2.98
C ALA A 236 7.35 10.67 -1.69
N PHE A 237 7.23 10.04 -0.52
CA PHE A 237 7.41 10.72 0.76
C PHE A 237 8.84 10.68 1.32
N LEU A 238 9.69 9.73 0.92
CA LEU A 238 11.10 9.76 1.30
C LEU A 238 11.83 11.01 0.78
N PRO A 239 11.66 11.45 -0.50
CA PRO A 239 12.19 12.73 -0.97
C PRO A 239 11.62 13.94 -0.22
N VAL A 240 10.34 13.91 0.18
CA VAL A 240 9.72 14.97 0.99
C VAL A 240 10.40 15.07 2.34
N LEU A 241 10.64 13.94 3.03
CA LEU A 241 11.38 13.93 4.29
C LEU A 241 12.84 14.35 4.13
N TRP A 242 13.46 14.02 3.00
CA TRP A 242 14.80 14.48 2.67
C TRP A 242 14.85 16.00 2.60
N ALA A 243 13.95 16.63 1.86
CA ALA A 243 13.84 18.08 1.77
C ALA A 243 13.49 18.73 3.11
N LEU A 244 12.52 18.18 3.87
CA LEU A 244 12.16 18.69 5.19
C LEU A 244 13.26 18.54 6.23
N SER A 245 14.24 17.67 6.00
CA SER A 245 15.41 17.52 6.88
C SER A 245 16.28 18.78 6.97
N GLU A 246 16.20 19.68 6.00
CA GLU A 246 16.93 20.97 6.03
C GLU A 246 16.49 21.87 7.19
N TYR A 247 15.26 21.69 7.67
CA TYR A 247 14.73 22.45 8.82
C TYR A 247 15.18 21.90 10.19
N VAL A 248 15.81 20.73 10.24
CA VAL A 248 16.22 20.06 11.49
C VAL A 248 17.73 19.94 11.54
N SER A 249 18.36 20.75 12.41
CA SER A 249 19.83 20.79 12.51
C SER A 249 20.41 19.69 13.38
N GLU A 250 19.71 19.29 14.45
CA GLU A 250 20.23 18.35 15.44
C GLU A 250 19.14 17.39 15.93
N LEU A 251 19.51 16.12 16.11
CA LEU A 251 18.65 15.12 16.75
C LEU A 251 19.03 14.95 18.22
N PRO A 252 18.04 14.76 19.14
CA PRO A 252 18.31 14.42 20.51
C PRO A 252 19.16 13.16 20.60
N LEU A 253 20.17 13.14 21.49
CA LEU A 253 21.06 12.01 21.76
C LEU A 253 22.08 11.65 20.65
N VAL A 254 21.83 12.03 19.40
CA VAL A 254 22.65 11.61 18.24
C VAL A 254 23.47 12.78 17.69
N GLY A 255 23.03 14.03 17.89
CA GLY A 255 23.69 15.23 17.39
C GLY A 255 23.38 15.55 15.93
N VAL A 256 24.35 16.16 15.25
CA VAL A 256 24.21 16.61 13.84
C VAL A 256 24.41 15.45 12.89
N ILE A 257 23.40 15.16 12.07
CA ILE A 257 23.43 14.14 11.02
C ILE A 257 22.93 14.76 9.70
N ALA A 258 23.50 14.30 8.58
CA ALA A 258 22.94 14.65 7.27
C ALA A 258 21.54 14.06 7.10
N HIS A 259 20.58 14.90 6.70
CA HIS A 259 19.19 14.54 6.47
C HIS A 259 18.53 13.76 7.62
N PRO A 260 18.45 14.35 8.84
CA PRO A 260 18.10 13.64 10.06
C PRO A 260 16.70 13.00 10.03
N LEU A 261 15.69 13.64 9.42
CA LEU A 261 14.33 13.10 9.35
C LEU A 261 14.25 11.87 8.45
N PHE A 262 14.97 11.89 7.32
CA PHE A 262 15.02 10.75 6.39
C PHE A 262 15.65 9.53 7.10
N VAL A 263 16.81 9.71 7.74
CA VAL A 263 17.50 8.63 8.44
C VAL A 263 16.66 8.11 9.61
N ALA A 264 16.10 9.02 10.42
CA ALA A 264 15.28 8.65 11.58
C ALA A 264 14.01 7.88 11.15
N SER A 265 13.34 8.31 10.08
CA SER A 265 12.14 7.60 9.57
C SER A 265 12.46 6.18 9.11
N LEU A 266 13.57 6.00 8.39
CA LEU A 266 14.01 4.69 7.92
C LEU A 266 14.37 3.76 9.09
N VAL A 267 15.22 4.23 10.01
CA VAL A 267 15.66 3.45 11.18
C VAL A 267 14.46 3.07 12.05
N TRP A 268 13.58 4.02 12.34
CA TRP A 268 12.40 3.78 13.17
C TRP A 268 11.40 2.80 12.51
N SER A 269 11.15 2.96 11.21
CA SER A 269 10.24 2.08 10.45
C SER A 269 10.80 0.66 10.35
N VAL A 270 12.10 0.50 10.09
CA VAL A 270 12.77 -0.82 10.06
C VAL A 270 12.75 -1.46 11.46
N PHE A 271 13.01 -0.68 12.51
CA PHE A 271 12.90 -1.15 13.90
C PHE A 271 11.49 -1.63 14.23
N GLY A 272 10.46 -0.83 13.95
CA GLY A 272 9.07 -1.19 14.21
C GLY A 272 8.60 -2.40 13.41
N THR A 273 8.94 -2.45 12.12
CA THR A 273 8.67 -3.59 11.25
C THR A 273 9.34 -4.86 11.78
N GLY A 274 10.61 -4.77 12.14
CA GLY A 274 11.38 -5.88 12.73
C GLY A 274 10.80 -6.35 14.07
N LEU A 275 10.46 -5.43 14.97
CA LEU A 275 9.81 -5.73 16.24
C LEU A 275 8.50 -6.51 16.05
N LEU A 276 7.62 -5.99 15.19
CA LEU A 276 6.32 -6.62 14.93
C LEU A 276 6.47 -7.95 14.21
N ALA A 277 7.43 -8.08 13.29
CA ALA A 277 7.74 -9.34 12.63
C ALA A 277 8.21 -10.42 13.62
N ILE A 278 9.10 -10.06 14.56
CA ILE A 278 9.61 -10.99 15.59
C ILE A 278 8.48 -11.43 16.53
N VAL A 279 7.67 -10.50 17.02
CA VAL A 279 6.55 -10.82 17.92
C VAL A 279 5.46 -11.61 17.20
N GLY A 280 5.19 -11.31 15.93
CA GLY A 280 4.16 -11.94 15.11
C GLY A 280 4.59 -13.23 14.41
N ILE A 281 5.84 -13.66 14.50
CA ILE A 281 6.40 -14.77 13.70
C ILE A 281 5.64 -16.11 13.82
N LYS A 282 5.00 -16.34 14.95
CA LYS A 282 4.23 -17.57 15.20
C LYS A 282 2.78 -17.51 14.68
N LEU A 283 2.24 -16.32 14.43
CA LEU A 283 0.84 -16.13 14.07
C LEU A 283 0.44 -16.85 12.79
N PRO A 284 1.19 -16.74 11.66
CA PRO A 284 0.83 -17.43 10.42
C PRO A 284 0.77 -18.95 10.56
N GLY A 285 1.71 -19.54 11.32
CA GLY A 285 1.72 -20.97 11.56
C GLY A 285 0.54 -21.44 12.43
N LEU A 286 0.13 -20.63 13.41
CA LEU A 286 -1.04 -20.91 14.24
C LEU A 286 -2.34 -20.74 13.45
N GLU A 287 -2.42 -19.74 12.60
CA GLU A 287 -3.56 -19.51 11.72
C GLU A 287 -3.73 -20.65 10.71
N PHE A 288 -2.64 -21.08 10.07
CA PHE A 288 -2.65 -22.25 9.20
C PHE A 288 -3.11 -23.52 9.93
N LYS A 289 -2.62 -23.74 11.17
CA LYS A 289 -3.08 -24.85 12.01
C LYS A 289 -4.56 -24.73 12.35
N ASN A 290 -5.05 -23.51 12.59
CA ASN A 290 -6.46 -23.25 12.84
C ASN A 290 -7.32 -23.67 11.65
N GLN A 291 -6.95 -23.24 10.44
CA GLN A 291 -7.65 -23.63 9.21
C GLN A 291 -7.65 -25.15 9.01
N ARG A 292 -6.56 -25.83 9.37
CA ARG A 292 -6.45 -27.29 9.25
C ARG A 292 -7.39 -28.02 10.21
N VAL A 293 -7.48 -27.60 11.48
CA VAL A 293 -8.36 -28.27 12.45
C VAL A 293 -9.83 -27.98 12.16
N GLU A 294 -10.16 -26.78 11.65
CA GLU A 294 -11.50 -26.46 11.14
C GLU A 294 -11.88 -27.31 9.93
N ALA A 295 -10.96 -27.48 8.99
CA ALA A 295 -11.18 -28.32 7.81
C ALA A 295 -11.42 -29.79 8.19
N ALA A 296 -10.70 -30.33 9.20
CA ALA A 296 -10.90 -31.68 9.69
C ALA A 296 -12.28 -31.84 10.35
N PHE A 297 -12.70 -30.87 11.16
CA PHE A 297 -14.04 -30.88 11.79
C PHE A 297 -15.14 -30.80 10.72
N ARG A 298 -15.03 -29.88 9.75
CA ARG A 298 -15.97 -29.77 8.64
C ARG A 298 -16.05 -31.05 7.80
N LYS A 299 -14.90 -31.68 7.51
CA LYS A 299 -14.83 -32.91 6.71
C LYS A 299 -15.63 -34.04 7.37
N GLU A 300 -15.52 -34.20 8.68
CA GLU A 300 -16.26 -35.24 9.40
C GLU A 300 -17.76 -34.94 9.40
N LEU A 301 -18.18 -33.68 9.57
CA LEU A 301 -19.59 -33.28 9.45
C LEU A 301 -20.16 -33.58 8.07
N VAL A 302 -19.44 -33.26 7.00
CA VAL A 302 -19.88 -33.54 5.61
C VAL A 302 -20.01 -35.04 5.36
N TYR A 303 -19.07 -35.85 5.88
CA TYR A 303 -19.21 -37.31 5.77
C TYR A 303 -20.43 -37.85 6.54
N GLY A 304 -20.79 -37.22 7.65
CA GLY A 304 -21.97 -37.60 8.44
C GLY A 304 -23.31 -37.22 7.76
N GLU A 305 -23.32 -36.36 6.72
CA GLU A 305 -24.51 -36.08 5.95
C GLU A 305 -24.93 -37.29 5.09
N ASP A 306 -23.96 -38.04 4.59
CA ASP A 306 -24.18 -39.19 3.71
C ASP A 306 -24.08 -40.54 4.41
N ASP A 307 -23.43 -40.61 5.57
CA ASP A 307 -23.14 -41.87 6.31
C ASP A 307 -23.48 -41.73 7.80
N VAL A 308 -24.49 -42.42 8.24
CA VAL A 308 -25.02 -42.39 9.64
C VAL A 308 -24.02 -42.93 10.66
N GLU A 309 -23.05 -43.76 10.24
CA GLU A 309 -22.00 -44.28 11.12
C GLU A 309 -20.85 -43.25 11.35
N ARG A 310 -20.84 -42.18 10.57
CA ARG A 310 -19.86 -41.07 10.70
C ARG A 310 -20.42 -39.95 11.59
N ALA A 311 -19.59 -38.97 11.86
CA ALA A 311 -19.94 -37.78 12.64
C ALA A 311 -20.58 -38.10 14.01
N GLN A 312 -20.18 -39.22 14.62
CA GLN A 312 -20.68 -39.59 15.94
C GLN A 312 -20.33 -38.53 16.99
N PRO A 313 -21.23 -38.27 18.00
CA PRO A 313 -21.02 -37.24 19.00
C PRO A 313 -19.68 -37.25 19.72
N PRO A 314 -19.09 -38.42 20.09
CA PRO A 314 -17.76 -38.45 20.69
C PRO A 314 -16.65 -37.92 19.77
N THR A 315 -16.68 -38.31 18.49
CA THR A 315 -15.70 -37.87 17.47
C THR A 315 -15.81 -36.38 17.20
N LEU A 316 -17.03 -35.88 17.05
CA LEU A 316 -17.27 -34.43 16.84
C LEU A 316 -16.81 -33.62 18.05
N LYS A 317 -17.05 -34.11 19.27
CA LYS A 317 -16.61 -33.46 20.50
C LYS A 317 -15.09 -33.38 20.61
N GLU A 318 -14.37 -34.42 20.20
CA GLU A 318 -12.90 -34.45 20.18
C GLU A 318 -12.35 -33.49 19.13
N LEU A 319 -12.87 -33.53 17.90
CA LEU A 319 -12.46 -32.62 16.82
C LEU A 319 -12.70 -31.15 17.21
N PHE A 320 -13.86 -30.85 17.79
CA PHE A 320 -14.16 -29.50 18.27
C PHE A 320 -13.29 -29.10 19.47
N ALA A 321 -12.91 -30.01 20.34
CA ALA A 321 -11.96 -29.74 21.42
C ALA A 321 -10.58 -29.32 20.85
N ASN A 322 -10.13 -29.93 19.76
CA ASN A 322 -8.90 -29.54 19.05
C ASN A 322 -9.03 -28.16 18.43
N VAL A 323 -10.15 -27.81 17.81
CA VAL A 323 -10.47 -26.48 17.32
C VAL A 323 -10.36 -25.46 18.45
N ARG A 324 -11.10 -25.67 19.55
CA ARG A 324 -11.09 -24.80 20.73
C ARG A 324 -9.69 -24.58 21.31
N LYS A 325 -8.91 -25.66 21.47
CA LYS A 325 -7.54 -25.58 21.99
C LYS A 325 -6.65 -24.72 21.10
N ASN A 326 -6.80 -24.86 19.79
CA ASN A 326 -6.00 -24.08 18.84
C ASN A 326 -6.40 -22.61 18.82
N TYR A 327 -7.71 -22.30 18.89
CA TYR A 327 -8.21 -20.92 19.00
C TYR A 327 -7.69 -20.22 20.26
N PHE A 328 -7.74 -20.86 21.42
CA PHE A 328 -7.20 -20.24 22.64
C PHE A 328 -5.71 -19.96 22.54
N ARG A 329 -4.93 -20.87 21.93
CA ARG A 329 -3.52 -20.66 21.68
C ARG A 329 -3.28 -19.50 20.72
N LEU A 330 -4.08 -19.38 19.67
CA LEU A 330 -4.07 -18.30 18.71
C LEU A 330 -4.38 -16.96 19.40
N TYR A 331 -5.44 -16.89 20.20
CA TYR A 331 -5.83 -15.68 20.93
C TYR A 331 -4.74 -15.19 21.89
N PHE A 332 -4.06 -16.09 22.60
CA PHE A 332 -2.93 -15.71 23.44
C PHE A 332 -1.78 -15.08 22.63
N ASN A 333 -1.44 -15.64 21.47
CA ASN A 333 -0.40 -15.07 20.63
C ASN A 333 -0.84 -13.72 20.00
N TYR A 334 -2.11 -13.59 19.62
CA TYR A 334 -2.65 -12.30 19.19
C TYR A 334 -2.66 -11.26 20.32
N MET A 335 -2.89 -11.65 21.55
CA MET A 335 -2.82 -10.73 22.70
C MET A 335 -1.41 -10.12 22.81
N TYR A 336 -0.34 -10.92 22.80
CA TYR A 336 1.03 -10.41 22.83
C TYR A 336 1.36 -9.53 21.62
N PHE A 337 0.97 -9.97 20.44
CA PHE A 337 1.17 -9.19 19.23
C PHE A 337 0.45 -7.84 19.28
N ASN A 338 -0.80 -7.82 19.71
CA ASN A 338 -1.58 -6.60 19.81
C ASN A 338 -1.02 -5.64 20.89
N VAL A 339 -0.54 -6.15 22.01
CA VAL A 339 0.13 -5.31 23.03
C VAL A 339 1.39 -4.67 22.44
N ALA A 340 2.27 -5.45 21.81
CA ALA A 340 3.48 -4.92 21.17
C ALA A 340 3.15 -3.91 20.07
N ARG A 341 2.13 -4.23 19.24
CA ARG A 341 1.67 -3.34 18.15
C ARG A 341 1.13 -2.01 18.71
N MET A 342 0.27 -2.07 19.73
CA MET A 342 -0.30 -0.84 20.31
C MET A 342 0.77 0.01 21.01
N LEU A 343 1.72 -0.61 21.71
CA LEU A 343 2.86 0.12 22.31
C LEU A 343 3.70 0.80 21.22
N TYR A 344 3.99 0.09 20.12
CA TYR A 344 4.73 0.68 19.00
C TYR A 344 3.97 1.83 18.34
N LEU A 345 2.66 1.68 18.08
CA LEU A 345 1.85 2.74 17.50
C LEU A 345 1.77 3.99 18.39
N GLN A 346 1.70 3.82 19.71
CA GLN A 346 1.75 4.97 20.64
C GLN A 346 3.15 5.59 20.69
N ALA A 347 4.20 4.79 20.65
CA ALA A 347 5.56 5.29 20.55
C ALA A 347 5.79 6.04 19.23
N ASP A 348 5.27 5.54 18.11
CA ASP A 348 5.34 6.17 16.79
C ASP A 348 4.73 7.57 16.77
N ASN A 349 3.55 7.74 17.40
CA ASN A 349 2.89 9.04 17.53
C ASN A 349 3.73 10.08 18.30
N ILE A 350 4.55 9.65 19.26
CA ILE A 350 5.35 10.53 20.12
C ILE A 350 6.77 10.69 19.56
N PHE A 351 7.28 9.70 18.86
CA PHE A 351 8.68 9.63 18.42
C PHE A 351 9.11 10.86 17.61
N VAL A 352 8.29 11.28 16.66
CA VAL A 352 8.57 12.45 15.82
C VAL A 352 8.64 13.73 16.63
N TYR A 353 7.77 13.90 17.63
CA TYR A 353 7.82 15.05 18.53
C TYR A 353 9.11 15.04 19.35
N ILE A 354 9.51 13.87 19.89
CA ILE A 354 10.77 13.74 20.64
C ILE A 354 11.95 14.16 19.76
N LEU A 355 12.00 13.75 18.50
CA LEU A 355 13.04 14.15 17.55
C LEU A 355 13.06 15.65 17.32
N LEU A 356 11.91 16.30 17.31
CA LEU A 356 11.76 17.72 16.98
C LEU A 356 11.83 18.66 18.19
N ILE A 357 11.88 18.16 19.44
CA ILE A 357 11.94 19.00 20.65
C ILE A 357 13.01 20.11 20.55
N PRO A 358 14.28 19.82 20.20
CA PRO A 358 15.30 20.87 20.12
C PRO A 358 14.94 21.93 19.07
N THR A 359 14.48 21.51 17.91
CA THR A 359 14.12 22.39 16.79
C THR A 359 12.90 23.25 17.11
N ILE A 360 11.90 22.67 17.78
CA ILE A 360 10.69 23.39 18.24
C ILE A 360 11.06 24.40 19.33
N ALA A 361 11.88 24.00 20.31
CA ALA A 361 12.31 24.87 21.40
C ALA A 361 13.16 26.04 20.90
N ALA A 362 13.94 25.85 19.85
CA ALA A 362 14.72 26.89 19.18
C ALA A 362 13.84 27.82 18.31
N GLY A 363 12.57 27.50 18.10
CA GLY A 363 11.68 28.26 17.19
C GLY A 363 12.10 28.19 15.72
N ALA A 364 12.87 27.18 15.34
CA ALA A 364 13.44 27.04 14.00
C ALA A 364 12.42 26.54 12.94
N ILE A 365 11.29 26.03 13.36
CA ILE A 365 10.19 25.56 12.48
C ILE A 365 8.87 26.20 12.83
N THR A 366 8.04 26.41 11.81
CA THR A 366 6.66 26.84 11.96
C THR A 366 5.73 25.66 12.27
N PHE A 367 4.50 25.97 12.72
CA PHE A 367 3.51 24.92 12.98
C PHE A 367 3.11 24.17 11.70
N GLY A 368 3.08 24.85 10.55
CA GLY A 368 2.82 24.23 9.26
C GLY A 368 3.93 23.24 8.85
N ILE A 369 5.21 23.60 9.03
CA ILE A 369 6.34 22.68 8.78
C ILE A 369 6.26 21.48 9.71
N LEU A 370 5.95 21.68 10.99
CA LEU A 370 5.73 20.59 11.93
C LEU A 370 4.67 19.61 11.43
N GLN A 371 3.51 20.12 10.97
CA GLN A 371 2.43 19.27 10.45
C GLN A 371 2.81 18.53 9.17
N GLN A 372 3.61 19.14 8.29
CA GLN A 372 4.17 18.45 7.12
C GLN A 372 5.10 17.29 7.52
N ILE A 373 6.00 17.53 8.46
CA ILE A 373 6.94 16.50 8.96
C ILE A 373 6.18 15.34 9.57
N LEU A 374 5.23 15.61 10.46
CA LEU A 374 4.39 14.59 11.11
C LEU A 374 3.66 13.71 10.09
N THR A 375 3.07 14.36 9.07
CA THR A 375 2.33 13.64 8.03
C THR A 375 3.26 12.81 7.15
N ALA A 376 4.36 13.38 6.68
CA ALA A 376 5.30 12.67 5.82
C ALA A 376 5.93 11.48 6.55
N PHE A 377 6.29 11.65 7.83
CA PHE A 377 6.82 10.58 8.66
C PHE A 377 5.81 9.43 8.85
N SER A 378 4.55 9.77 9.14
CA SER A 378 3.47 8.81 9.29
C SER A 378 3.23 8.03 7.99
N GLN A 379 3.29 8.66 6.81
CA GLN A 379 3.15 7.98 5.52
C GLN A 379 4.25 6.95 5.28
N VAL A 380 5.50 7.30 5.60
CA VAL A 380 6.64 6.38 5.49
C VAL A 380 6.49 5.22 6.48
N SER A 381 6.21 5.51 7.75
CA SER A 381 6.02 4.50 8.80
C SER A 381 4.90 3.51 8.46
N ASN A 382 3.73 4.01 8.03
CA ASN A 382 2.59 3.19 7.63
C ASN A 382 2.92 2.28 6.44
N SER A 383 3.67 2.77 5.47
CA SER A 383 4.08 2.00 4.29
C SER A 383 4.98 0.81 4.66
N PHE A 384 5.91 0.99 5.58
CA PHE A 384 6.73 -0.11 6.10
C PHE A 384 5.90 -1.11 6.93
N GLN A 385 5.01 -0.61 7.79
CA GLN A 385 4.18 -1.44 8.65
C GLN A 385 3.15 -2.25 7.85
N TYR A 386 2.78 -1.80 6.66
CA TYR A 386 1.80 -2.48 5.83
C TYR A 386 2.18 -3.93 5.55
N LEU A 387 3.44 -4.23 5.23
CA LEU A 387 3.91 -5.59 4.96
C LEU A 387 3.73 -6.51 6.18
N VAL A 388 4.02 -6.02 7.37
CA VAL A 388 3.85 -6.80 8.61
C VAL A 388 2.38 -7.00 8.94
N ASN A 389 1.58 -5.95 8.81
CA ASN A 389 0.13 -6.02 9.06
C ASN A 389 -0.58 -6.97 8.10
N SER A 390 -0.07 -7.10 6.87
CA SER A 390 -0.61 -7.96 5.82
C SER A 390 -0.02 -9.36 5.82
N TRP A 391 0.85 -9.71 6.78
CA TRP A 391 1.59 -10.99 6.78
C TRP A 391 0.67 -12.21 6.71
N THR A 392 -0.41 -12.23 7.48
CA THR A 392 -1.40 -13.31 7.45
C THR A 392 -2.04 -13.47 6.07
N THR A 393 -2.40 -12.35 5.44
CA THR A 393 -2.97 -12.33 4.08
C THR A 393 -1.96 -12.80 3.03
N ILE A 394 -0.67 -12.45 3.19
CA ILE A 394 0.42 -12.93 2.32
C ILE A 394 0.55 -14.46 2.44
N VAL A 395 0.51 -15.01 3.66
CA VAL A 395 0.57 -16.47 3.88
C VAL A 395 -0.64 -17.16 3.26
N GLN A 396 -1.84 -16.60 3.39
CA GLN A 396 -3.05 -17.11 2.73
C GLN A 396 -2.89 -17.09 1.20
N LEU A 397 -2.39 -16.01 0.62
CA LEU A 397 -2.10 -15.93 -0.81
C LEU A 397 -1.13 -17.00 -1.27
N LEU A 398 -0.05 -17.20 -0.53
CA LEU A 398 0.94 -18.25 -0.83
C LEU A 398 0.34 -19.67 -0.75
N SER A 399 -0.56 -19.91 0.19
CA SER A 399 -1.28 -21.18 0.30
C SER A 399 -2.19 -21.42 -0.92
N VAL A 400 -3.01 -20.44 -1.29
CA VAL A 400 -3.87 -20.51 -2.48
C VAL A 400 -3.02 -20.67 -3.75
N TYR A 401 -1.94 -19.89 -3.86
CA TYR A 401 -1.00 -19.97 -4.97
C TYR A 401 -0.42 -21.39 -5.14
N LYS A 402 0.02 -22.01 -4.04
CA LYS A 402 0.55 -23.38 -4.06
C LYS A 402 -0.48 -24.38 -4.57
N ARG A 403 -1.72 -24.32 -4.06
CA ARG A 403 -2.81 -25.23 -4.51
C ARG A 403 -3.11 -25.07 -6.00
N LEU A 404 -3.23 -23.83 -6.49
CA LEU A 404 -3.45 -23.57 -7.90
C LEU A 404 -2.24 -23.97 -8.76
N SER A 405 -1.02 -23.79 -8.28
CA SER A 405 0.20 -24.21 -8.96
C SER A 405 0.30 -25.73 -9.08
N SER A 406 -0.06 -26.48 -8.01
CA SER A 406 -0.13 -27.94 -8.04
C SER A 406 -1.19 -28.44 -9.02
N PHE A 407 -2.33 -27.75 -9.07
CA PHE A 407 -3.39 -28.05 -10.04
C PHE A 407 -2.92 -27.80 -11.49
N GLU A 408 -2.19 -26.73 -11.76
CA GLU A 408 -1.58 -26.47 -13.07
C GLU A 408 -0.49 -27.49 -13.44
N ALA A 409 0.30 -27.98 -12.46
CA ALA A 409 1.29 -29.02 -12.68
C ALA A 409 0.61 -30.35 -13.08
N ALA A 410 -0.51 -30.69 -12.43
CA ALA A 410 -1.30 -31.87 -12.80
C ALA A 410 -1.87 -31.77 -14.22
N ILE A 411 -2.36 -30.58 -14.64
CA ILE A 411 -2.81 -30.31 -16.00
C ILE A 411 -1.70 -30.56 -17.03
N LYS A 412 -0.46 -30.23 -16.69
CA LYS A 412 0.70 -30.37 -17.60
C LYS A 412 1.41 -31.72 -17.49
N HIS A 413 0.93 -32.63 -16.65
CA HIS A 413 1.61 -33.89 -16.31
C HIS A 413 3.03 -33.66 -15.76
N GLU A 414 3.29 -32.52 -15.09
CA GLU A 414 4.54 -32.23 -14.40
C GLU A 414 4.51 -32.88 -12.99
N PRO A 415 5.65 -33.25 -12.40
CA PRO A 415 5.67 -33.78 -11.04
C PRO A 415 5.12 -32.75 -10.05
N LEU A 416 4.30 -33.22 -9.09
CA LEU A 416 3.75 -32.37 -8.03
C LEU A 416 4.87 -31.71 -7.22
N PRO A 417 4.70 -30.46 -6.79
CA PRO A 417 5.64 -29.80 -5.90
C PRO A 417 5.90 -30.63 -4.64
N ALA A 418 7.13 -30.65 -4.14
CA ALA A 418 7.58 -31.50 -3.03
C ALA A 418 6.76 -31.45 -1.73
N ILE A 419 5.96 -30.41 -1.55
CA ILE A 419 5.08 -30.24 -0.37
C ILE A 419 3.81 -31.10 -0.46
N ASP A 420 3.32 -31.38 -1.65
CA ASP A 420 2.15 -32.25 -1.86
C ASP A 420 2.54 -33.74 -1.87
N GLN A 421 3.83 -34.07 -2.09
CA GLN A 421 4.36 -35.43 -2.01
C GLN A 421 4.47 -35.95 -0.55
N LEU A 422 4.45 -35.07 0.44
CA LEU A 422 4.47 -35.44 1.86
C LEU A 422 3.06 -35.66 2.45
N ALA A 423 2.00 -35.46 1.67
CA ALA A 423 0.60 -35.61 2.09
C ALA A 423 -0.07 -36.88 1.51
N THR A 424 0.62 -37.63 0.65
CA THR A 424 0.26 -38.97 0.17
C THR A 424 1.08 -40.01 0.91
#